data_47c1058060c88b3af3ecc59a52960485
#
_entry.id   47c1058060c88b3af3ecc59a52960485
#
_cell.length_a   1.000
_cell.length_b   1.000
_cell.length_c   1.000
_cell.angle_alpha   90.00
_cell.angle_beta   90.00
_cell.angle_gamma   90.00
#
_symmetry.space_group_name_H-M   'P 1'
#
loop_
_entity.id
_entity.type
_entity.pdbx_description
1 polymer ?
#
loop_
_entity_poly.entity_id
_entity_poly.type
_entity_poly.pdbx_seq_one_letter_code
_entity_poly.pdbx_strand_id
1 'polypeptide(L)'
;MQFDYDCFIIGGGSGGVRAAKLASQAGKKVGLAEEFRFGGTCVIRGCVPKKLMLFASDFSQSYKDSMGYGWNVENTNFDWSIFLRRKDEEIDRLEKLYYKGLIENGVHTYKARAKLIGDNKIILNSKKIISSRYIILATGGRPSDSTFEGAQFAVSSN
;
A
#
# COMPACT_ATOMS: atom_id res chain seq x y z
N MET A 1 -14.85 -29.86 10.69
CA MET A 1 -14.49 -28.67 11.50
C MET A 1 -15.04 -27.44 10.81
N GLN A 2 -15.68 -26.55 11.55
CA GLN A 2 -16.18 -25.28 11.03
C GLN A 2 -15.09 -24.22 11.25
N PHE A 3 -14.62 -23.60 10.17
CA PHE A 3 -13.66 -22.49 10.22
C PHE A 3 -14.37 -21.14 10.30
N ASP A 4 -13.73 -20.15 10.92
CA ASP A 4 -14.24 -18.78 10.96
C ASP A 4 -14.26 -18.15 9.56
N TYR A 5 -13.27 -18.52 8.70
CA TYR A 5 -13.13 -18.07 7.31
C TYR A 5 -12.79 -19.22 6.36
N ASP A 6 -13.28 -19.13 5.13
CA ASP A 6 -12.79 -19.96 4.03
C ASP A 6 -11.35 -19.60 3.67
N CYS A 7 -11.08 -18.29 3.61
CA CYS A 7 -9.75 -17.75 3.31
C CYS A 7 -9.42 -16.58 4.21
N PHE A 8 -8.23 -16.59 4.78
CA PHE A 8 -7.71 -15.45 5.55
C PHE A 8 -6.40 -14.98 4.95
N ILE A 9 -6.28 -13.65 4.73
CA ILE A 9 -5.12 -13.04 4.10
C ILE A 9 -4.35 -12.21 5.13
N ILE A 10 -3.05 -12.41 5.20
CA ILE A 10 -2.15 -11.62 6.03
C ILE A 10 -1.38 -10.65 5.14
N GLY A 11 -1.70 -9.37 5.25
CA GLY A 11 -1.15 -8.28 4.46
C GLY A 11 -2.17 -7.64 3.52
N GLY A 12 -2.36 -6.33 3.66
CA GLY A 12 -3.28 -5.48 2.88
C GLY A 12 -2.62 -4.72 1.74
N GLY A 13 -1.50 -5.22 1.22
CA GLY A 13 -0.85 -4.70 0.02
C GLY A 13 -1.53 -5.14 -1.27
N SER A 14 -0.89 -4.86 -2.41
CA SER A 14 -1.43 -5.13 -3.76
C SER A 14 -1.88 -6.59 -3.94
N GLY A 15 -1.05 -7.55 -3.51
CA GLY A 15 -1.36 -8.98 -3.62
C GLY A 15 -2.51 -9.39 -2.72
N GLY A 16 -2.47 -8.98 -1.43
CA GLY A 16 -3.50 -9.35 -0.45
C GLY A 16 -4.86 -8.75 -0.76
N VAL A 17 -4.92 -7.47 -1.13
CA VAL A 17 -6.19 -6.81 -1.53
C VAL A 17 -6.79 -7.47 -2.76
N ARG A 18 -5.97 -7.80 -3.77
CA ARG A 18 -6.44 -8.48 -4.98
C ARG A 18 -6.96 -9.87 -4.66
N ALA A 19 -6.22 -10.67 -3.89
CA ALA A 19 -6.60 -12.02 -3.49
C ALA A 19 -7.91 -12.00 -2.67
N ALA A 20 -8.04 -11.07 -1.71
CA ALA A 20 -9.23 -10.94 -0.88
C ALA A 20 -10.48 -10.65 -1.71
N LYS A 21 -10.40 -9.67 -2.63
CA LYS A 21 -11.53 -9.32 -3.51
C LYS A 21 -11.95 -10.49 -4.39
N LEU A 22 -10.99 -11.15 -5.04
CA LEU A 22 -11.30 -12.29 -5.92
C LEU A 22 -11.91 -13.46 -5.16
N ALA A 23 -11.38 -13.81 -3.98
CA ALA A 23 -11.94 -14.88 -3.16
C ALA A 23 -13.36 -14.54 -2.68
N SER A 24 -13.62 -13.29 -2.27
CA SER A 24 -14.94 -12.84 -1.86
C SER A 24 -15.94 -12.84 -3.03
N GLN A 25 -15.55 -12.35 -4.20
CA GLN A 25 -16.37 -12.40 -5.43
C GLN A 25 -16.70 -13.83 -5.86
N ALA A 26 -15.83 -14.80 -5.52
CA ALA A 26 -16.11 -16.23 -5.71
C ALA A 26 -16.99 -16.85 -4.59
N GLY A 27 -17.64 -16.02 -3.79
CA GLY A 27 -18.58 -16.45 -2.75
C GLY A 27 -17.92 -17.03 -1.49
N LYS A 28 -16.63 -16.76 -1.27
CA LYS A 28 -15.92 -17.23 -0.06
C LYS A 28 -16.03 -16.24 1.07
N LYS A 29 -16.11 -16.75 2.31
CA LYS A 29 -16.02 -15.92 3.51
C LYS A 29 -14.56 -15.56 3.77
N VAL A 30 -14.22 -14.27 3.60
CA VAL A 30 -12.84 -13.80 3.58
C VAL A 30 -12.56 -12.85 4.73
N GLY A 31 -11.43 -13.09 5.43
CA GLY A 31 -10.82 -12.15 6.37
C GLY A 31 -9.48 -11.64 5.85
N LEU A 32 -9.13 -10.40 6.17
CA LEU A 32 -7.83 -9.81 5.87
C LEU A 32 -7.32 -8.98 7.03
N ALA A 33 -6.05 -9.17 7.40
CA ALA A 33 -5.36 -8.36 8.41
C ALA A 33 -4.25 -7.52 7.77
N GLU A 34 -4.19 -6.23 8.14
CA GLU A 34 -3.12 -5.30 7.80
C GLU A 34 -2.67 -4.56 9.06
N GLU A 35 -1.36 -4.55 9.33
CA GLU A 35 -0.83 -3.92 10.55
C GLU A 35 -0.54 -2.43 10.39
N PHE A 36 -0.30 -1.96 9.17
CA PHE A 36 0.13 -0.59 8.90
C PHE A 36 -0.94 0.19 8.11
N ARG A 37 -0.87 0.19 6.78
CA ARG A 37 -1.76 0.94 5.89
C ARG A 37 -2.19 0.08 4.70
N PHE A 38 -3.47 0.18 4.31
CA PHE A 38 -4.00 -0.53 3.14
C PHE A 38 -3.44 0.05 1.84
N GLY A 39 -3.10 -0.85 0.89
CA GLY A 39 -2.48 -0.50 -0.37
C GLY A 39 -1.00 -0.94 -0.46
N GLY A 40 -0.34 -1.12 0.70
CA GLY A 40 1.02 -1.63 0.80
C GLY A 40 2.06 -0.73 0.13
N THR A 41 3.23 -1.30 -0.18
CA THR A 41 4.37 -0.54 -0.74
C THR A 41 4.00 0.26 -1.97
N CYS A 42 3.26 -0.31 -2.92
CA CYS A 42 2.94 0.37 -4.17
C CYS A 42 2.19 1.69 -3.96
N VAL A 43 1.15 1.69 -3.13
CA VAL A 43 0.32 2.88 -2.89
C VAL A 43 1.01 3.87 -1.95
N ILE A 44 1.60 3.35 -0.85
CA ILE A 44 2.03 4.21 0.26
C ILE A 44 3.42 4.81 0.02
N ARG A 45 4.36 4.04 -0.56
CA ARG A 45 5.77 4.44 -0.64
C ARG A 45 6.51 3.97 -1.90
N GLY A 46 5.80 3.49 -2.91
CA GLY A 46 6.38 2.93 -4.13
C GLY A 46 5.82 3.55 -5.40
N CYS A 47 5.01 2.79 -6.13
CA CYS A 47 4.55 3.14 -7.47
C CYS A 47 3.87 4.51 -7.55
N VAL A 48 2.99 4.81 -6.59
CA VAL A 48 2.20 6.05 -6.60
C VAL A 48 3.07 7.27 -6.27
N PRO A 49 3.71 7.36 -5.09
CA PRO A 49 4.53 8.53 -4.79
C PRO A 49 5.66 8.75 -5.79
N LYS A 50 6.31 7.69 -6.28
CA LYS A 50 7.32 7.79 -7.32
C LYS A 50 6.79 8.43 -8.59
N LYS A 51 5.59 8.03 -9.03
CA LYS A 51 4.99 8.58 -10.26
C LYS A 51 4.58 10.04 -10.09
N LEU A 52 4.07 10.43 -8.91
CA LEU A 52 3.77 11.83 -8.61
C LEU A 52 5.04 12.71 -8.61
N MET A 53 6.15 12.19 -8.06
CA MET A 53 7.45 12.87 -8.12
C MET A 53 7.93 13.05 -9.55
N LEU A 54 7.80 12.00 -10.38
CA LEU A 54 8.16 12.08 -11.80
C LEU A 54 7.35 13.16 -12.52
N PHE A 55 6.01 13.16 -12.37
CA PHE A 55 5.16 14.19 -12.96
C PHE A 55 5.51 15.60 -12.49
N ALA A 56 5.85 15.78 -11.22
CA ALA A 56 6.28 17.07 -10.72
C ALA A 56 7.59 17.54 -11.38
N SER A 57 8.53 16.62 -11.61
CA SER A 57 9.80 16.95 -12.28
C SER A 57 9.62 17.29 -13.76
N ASP A 58 8.67 16.64 -14.45
CA ASP A 58 8.39 16.87 -15.88
C ASP A 58 7.95 18.31 -16.16
N PHE A 59 7.26 18.97 -15.20
CA PHE A 59 6.89 20.38 -15.37
C PHE A 59 8.08 21.32 -15.55
N SER A 60 9.20 21.05 -14.86
CA SER A 60 10.42 21.86 -15.01
C SER A 60 10.95 21.86 -16.45
N GLN A 61 10.91 20.70 -17.11
CA GLN A 61 11.30 20.58 -18.50
C GLN A 61 10.23 21.18 -19.43
N SER A 62 8.95 20.91 -19.16
CA SER A 62 7.84 21.43 -19.96
C SER A 62 7.81 22.95 -20.01
N TYR A 63 8.14 23.65 -18.92
CA TYR A 63 8.25 25.10 -18.90
C TYR A 63 9.36 25.63 -19.82
N LYS A 64 10.51 24.95 -19.86
CA LYS A 64 11.61 25.31 -20.78
C LYS A 64 11.22 25.09 -22.24
N ASP A 65 10.62 23.95 -22.51
CA ASP A 65 10.23 23.57 -23.87
C ASP A 65 9.13 24.48 -24.40
N SER A 66 8.22 24.93 -23.54
CA SER A 66 7.06 25.76 -23.93
C SER A 66 7.44 27.08 -24.59
N MET A 67 8.61 27.63 -24.26
CA MET A 67 9.12 28.86 -24.89
C MET A 67 9.31 28.71 -26.42
N GLY A 68 9.70 27.50 -26.87
CA GLY A 68 9.81 27.18 -28.31
C GLY A 68 8.47 27.20 -29.06
N TYR A 69 7.37 27.17 -28.34
CA TYR A 69 6.00 27.19 -28.86
C TYR A 69 5.28 28.53 -28.63
N GLY A 70 6.03 29.56 -28.24
CA GLY A 70 5.50 30.92 -28.05
C GLY A 70 4.88 31.21 -26.68
N TRP A 71 5.04 30.31 -25.72
CA TRP A 71 4.63 30.58 -24.34
C TRP A 71 5.70 31.39 -23.61
N ASN A 72 5.30 32.46 -22.93
CA ASN A 72 6.18 33.18 -22.01
C ASN A 72 5.89 32.75 -20.58
N VAL A 73 6.77 31.94 -20.03
CA VAL A 73 6.65 31.41 -18.66
C VAL A 73 7.75 32.02 -17.82
N GLU A 74 7.39 33.04 -17.05
CA GLU A 74 8.30 33.77 -16.17
C GLU A 74 8.08 33.35 -14.71
N ASN A 75 9.14 33.40 -13.88
CA ASN A 75 9.09 33.22 -12.42
C ASN A 75 8.49 31.90 -11.96
N THR A 76 8.85 30.81 -12.61
CA THR A 76 8.48 29.46 -12.10
C THR A 76 9.19 29.19 -10.77
N ASN A 77 8.43 28.87 -9.73
CA ASN A 77 8.95 28.45 -8.44
C ASN A 77 8.34 27.11 -8.04
N PHE A 78 9.17 26.21 -7.49
CA PHE A 78 8.73 24.91 -6.99
C PHE A 78 8.79 24.90 -5.46
N ASP A 79 7.65 24.66 -4.82
CA ASP A 79 7.55 24.51 -3.37
C ASP A 79 7.43 23.04 -3.00
N TRP A 80 8.52 22.50 -2.46
CA TRP A 80 8.61 21.11 -2.02
C TRP A 80 7.57 20.77 -0.94
N SER A 81 7.27 21.69 -0.03
CA SER A 81 6.33 21.47 1.06
C SER A 81 4.89 21.35 0.56
N ILE A 82 4.52 22.17 -0.41
CA ILE A 82 3.23 22.07 -1.10
C ILE A 82 3.12 20.74 -1.82
N PHE A 83 4.16 20.35 -2.57
CA PHE A 83 4.17 19.07 -3.28
C PHE A 83 4.01 17.89 -2.32
N LEU A 84 4.78 17.82 -1.23
CA LEU A 84 4.69 16.74 -0.25
C LEU A 84 3.29 16.63 0.34
N ARG A 85 2.71 17.74 0.78
CA ARG A 85 1.35 17.74 1.32
C ARG A 85 0.32 17.20 0.31
N ARG A 86 0.36 17.65 -0.94
CA ARG A 86 -0.55 17.19 -2.00
C ARG A 86 -0.37 15.72 -2.33
N LYS A 87 0.88 15.26 -2.37
CA LYS A 87 1.22 13.84 -2.53
C LYS A 87 0.62 13.01 -1.39
N ASP A 88 0.75 13.44 -0.15
CA ASP A 88 0.24 12.72 1.01
C ASP A 88 -1.30 12.68 1.04
N GLU A 89 -1.97 13.79 0.70
CA GLU A 89 -3.43 13.84 0.53
C GLU A 89 -3.92 12.82 -0.52
N GLU A 90 -3.21 12.68 -1.64
CA GLU A 90 -3.56 11.70 -2.67
C GLU A 90 -3.32 10.26 -2.22
N ILE A 91 -2.23 9.98 -1.51
CA ILE A 91 -1.96 8.67 -0.92
C ILE A 91 -3.06 8.29 0.08
N ASP A 92 -3.47 9.21 0.95
CA ASP A 92 -4.54 8.99 1.91
C ASP A 92 -5.89 8.73 1.22
N ARG A 93 -6.18 9.44 0.14
CA ARG A 93 -7.38 9.22 -0.68
C ARG A 93 -7.37 7.81 -1.28
N LEU A 94 -6.24 7.37 -1.82
CA LEU A 94 -6.11 6.04 -2.41
C LEU A 94 -6.19 4.93 -1.36
N GLU A 95 -5.58 5.09 -0.20
CA GLU A 95 -5.70 4.13 0.90
C GLU A 95 -7.18 3.91 1.28
N LYS A 96 -7.94 5.01 1.43
CA LYS A 96 -9.38 4.95 1.72
C LYS A 96 -10.16 4.20 0.63
N LEU A 97 -9.80 4.38 -0.65
CA LEU A 97 -10.41 3.65 -1.77
C LEU A 97 -10.08 2.15 -1.72
N TYR A 98 -8.84 1.78 -1.40
CA TYR A 98 -8.45 0.38 -1.22
C TYR A 98 -9.24 -0.28 -0.10
N TYR A 99 -9.33 0.39 1.05
CA TYR A 99 -10.11 -0.08 2.20
C TYR A 99 -11.61 -0.20 1.86
N LYS A 100 -12.20 0.86 1.30
CA LYS A 100 -13.60 0.89 0.87
C LYS A 100 -13.91 -0.27 -0.07
N GLY A 101 -13.05 -0.50 -1.06
CA GLY A 101 -13.24 -1.58 -2.00
C GLY A 101 -13.13 -3.00 -1.39
N LEU A 102 -12.46 -3.18 -0.25
CA LEU A 102 -12.50 -4.44 0.50
C LEU A 102 -13.86 -4.61 1.18
N ILE A 103 -14.34 -3.58 1.85
CA ILE A 103 -15.64 -3.60 2.56
C ILE A 103 -16.80 -3.83 1.58
N GLU A 104 -16.82 -3.13 0.45
CA GLU A 104 -17.85 -3.29 -0.60
C GLU A 104 -17.88 -4.69 -1.21
N ASN A 105 -16.75 -5.40 -1.19
CA ASN A 105 -16.68 -6.81 -1.58
C ASN A 105 -16.95 -7.77 -0.41
N GLY A 106 -17.41 -7.30 0.75
CA GLY A 106 -17.75 -8.16 1.89
C GLY A 106 -16.55 -8.78 2.61
N VAL A 107 -15.34 -8.24 2.43
CA VAL A 107 -14.14 -8.72 3.13
C VAL A 107 -14.13 -8.19 4.56
N HIS A 108 -13.99 -9.07 5.54
CA HIS A 108 -13.80 -8.68 6.94
C HIS A 108 -12.37 -8.23 7.18
N THR A 109 -12.17 -6.95 7.46
CA THR A 109 -10.85 -6.35 7.62
C THR A 109 -10.48 -6.20 9.10
N TYR A 110 -9.20 -6.40 9.39
CA TYR A 110 -8.61 -6.20 10.72
C TYR A 110 -7.37 -5.30 10.62
N LYS A 111 -7.37 -4.18 11.32
CA LYS A 111 -6.17 -3.37 11.50
C LYS A 111 -5.35 -3.98 12.64
N ALA A 112 -4.55 -4.97 12.32
CA ALA A 112 -3.86 -5.79 13.31
C ALA A 112 -2.66 -6.50 12.71
N ARG A 113 -1.64 -6.73 13.56
CA ARG A 113 -0.57 -7.67 13.25
C ARG A 113 -1.08 -9.10 13.39
N ALA A 114 -0.97 -9.88 12.34
CA ALA A 114 -1.36 -11.28 12.30
C ALA A 114 -0.12 -12.18 12.33
N LYS A 115 -0.20 -13.29 13.10
CA LYS A 115 0.83 -14.33 13.16
C LYS A 115 0.19 -15.71 13.04
N LEU A 116 0.85 -16.61 12.33
CA LEU A 116 0.50 -18.04 12.35
C LEU A 116 0.90 -18.64 13.70
N ILE A 117 0.00 -19.42 14.28
CA ILE A 117 0.24 -20.11 15.57
C ILE A 117 -0.02 -21.62 15.50
N GLY A 118 -0.10 -22.16 14.29
CA GLY A 118 -0.32 -23.57 14.00
C GLY A 118 -1.11 -23.74 12.72
N ASP A 119 -1.49 -24.98 12.45
CA ASP A 119 -2.28 -25.30 11.28
C ASP A 119 -3.63 -24.59 11.33
N ASN A 120 -3.93 -23.85 10.28
CA ASN A 120 -5.20 -23.15 10.11
C ASN A 120 -5.55 -22.12 11.20
N LYS A 121 -4.61 -21.70 12.06
CA LYS A 121 -4.82 -20.74 13.14
C LYS A 121 -3.94 -19.51 13.03
N ILE A 122 -4.56 -18.36 13.25
CA ILE A 122 -3.94 -17.03 13.19
C ILE A 122 -4.27 -16.31 14.50
N ILE A 123 -3.28 -15.63 15.07
CA ILE A 123 -3.52 -14.74 16.21
C ILE A 123 -3.35 -13.27 15.76
N LEU A 124 -4.31 -12.45 16.12
CA LEU A 124 -4.31 -11.00 15.85
C LEU A 124 -3.91 -10.23 17.11
N ASN A 125 -2.89 -9.37 17.01
CA ASN A 125 -2.38 -8.55 18.12
C ASN A 125 -2.14 -9.34 19.41
N SER A 126 -1.75 -10.62 19.32
CA SER A 126 -1.54 -11.54 20.43
C SER A 126 -2.76 -11.73 21.35
N LYS A 127 -3.97 -11.49 20.85
CA LYS A 127 -5.22 -11.54 21.63
C LYS A 127 -6.30 -12.41 21.01
N LYS A 128 -6.68 -12.14 19.75
CA LYS A 128 -7.79 -12.80 19.07
C LYS A 128 -7.29 -13.92 18.18
N ILE A 129 -7.74 -15.16 18.44
CA ILE A 129 -7.46 -16.31 17.59
C ILE A 129 -8.57 -16.45 16.55
N ILE A 130 -8.18 -16.70 15.31
CA ILE A 130 -9.04 -16.92 14.15
C ILE A 130 -8.61 -18.21 13.48
N SER A 131 -9.58 -19.00 13.03
CA SER A 131 -9.36 -20.19 12.22
C SER A 131 -9.74 -19.94 10.76
N SER A 132 -8.95 -20.49 9.83
CA SER A 132 -9.24 -20.37 8.40
C SER A 132 -8.87 -21.65 7.65
N ARG A 133 -9.71 -22.02 6.70
CA ARG A 133 -9.46 -23.21 5.85
C ARG A 133 -8.20 -23.02 4.99
N TYR A 134 -8.03 -21.82 4.42
CA TYR A 134 -6.84 -21.42 3.66
C TYR A 134 -6.28 -20.13 4.25
N ILE A 135 -4.96 -20.02 4.27
CA ILE A 135 -4.25 -18.83 4.71
C ILE A 135 -3.31 -18.39 3.60
N ILE A 136 -3.42 -17.12 3.20
CA ILE A 136 -2.53 -16.50 2.21
C ILE A 136 -1.60 -15.53 2.92
N LEU A 137 -0.30 -15.75 2.79
CA LEU A 137 0.73 -14.84 3.25
C LEU A 137 1.05 -13.85 2.12
N ALA A 138 0.65 -12.59 2.31
CA ALA A 138 0.86 -11.49 1.37
C ALA A 138 1.57 -10.31 2.07
N THR A 139 2.52 -10.61 2.95
CA THR A 139 3.19 -9.66 3.85
C THR A 139 4.16 -8.71 3.14
N GLY A 140 4.49 -8.99 1.87
CA GLY A 140 5.45 -8.19 1.10
C GLY A 140 6.88 -8.35 1.59
N GLY A 141 7.72 -7.36 1.29
CA GLY A 141 9.11 -7.30 1.69
C GLY A 141 9.47 -5.94 2.29
N ARG A 142 10.62 -5.89 2.93
CA ARG A 142 11.27 -4.65 3.39
C ARG A 142 12.66 -4.57 2.80
N PRO A 143 13.21 -3.35 2.57
CA PRO A 143 14.63 -3.21 2.30
C PRO A 143 15.43 -3.86 3.43
N SER A 144 16.49 -4.59 3.07
CA SER A 144 17.48 -5.05 4.04
C SER A 144 18.43 -3.91 4.40
N ASP A 145 18.93 -3.93 5.62
CA ASP A 145 19.96 -2.99 6.03
C ASP A 145 21.20 -3.19 5.17
N SER A 146 21.75 -2.09 4.66
CA SER A 146 22.95 -2.11 3.84
C SER A 146 24.18 -2.14 4.73
N THR A 147 25.19 -2.95 4.37
CA THR A 147 26.42 -3.13 5.15
C THR A 147 27.66 -2.57 4.46
N PHE A 148 27.51 -1.89 3.30
CA PHE A 148 28.62 -1.26 2.59
C PHE A 148 29.03 0.08 3.25
N GLU A 149 30.27 0.49 3.04
CA GLU A 149 30.77 1.80 3.49
C GLU A 149 29.94 2.93 2.86
N GLY A 150 29.47 3.88 3.67
CA GLY A 150 28.62 4.97 3.23
C GLY A 150 27.10 4.64 3.27
N ALA A 151 26.72 3.44 3.70
CA ALA A 151 25.31 3.04 3.79
C ALA A 151 24.45 3.99 4.64
N GLN A 152 25.03 4.66 5.63
CA GLN A 152 24.35 5.64 6.48
C GLN A 152 23.84 6.89 5.73
N PHE A 153 24.34 7.13 4.52
CA PHE A 153 23.86 8.23 3.66
C PHE A 153 22.79 7.79 2.66
N ALA A 154 22.53 6.48 2.58
CA ALA A 154 21.48 5.96 1.72
C ALA A 154 20.10 6.15 2.37
N VAL A 155 19.10 6.44 1.55
CA VAL A 155 17.71 6.53 1.96
C VAL A 155 16.88 5.51 1.19
N SER A 156 15.85 4.97 1.85
CA SER A 156 14.88 4.11 1.20
C SER A 156 13.53 4.82 1.06
N SER A 157 12.60 4.20 0.38
CA SER A 157 11.22 4.70 0.30
C SER A 157 10.37 4.35 1.53
N ASN A 158 10.95 3.67 2.52
CA ASN A 158 10.27 3.27 3.75
C ASN A 158 10.38 4.33 4.83
#